data_3db609075e3e756c44a36f247bc3b23f
#
_entry.id   3db609075e3e756c44a36f247bc3b23f
#
_cell.length_a   1.000
_cell.length_b   1.000
_cell.length_c   1.000
_cell.angle_alpha   90.00
_cell.angle_beta   90.00
_cell.angle_gamma   90.00
#
_symmetry.space_group_name_H-M   'P 1'
#
loop_
_entity.id
_entity.type
_entity.pdbx_description
1 polymer ?
#
loop_
_entity_poly.entity_id
_entity_poly.type
_entity_poly.pdbx_seq_one_letter_code
_entity_poly.pdbx_strand_id
1 'polypeptide(L)'
;MSTETRIVFIVSDGTGITAENFSQSILAQFEASFKHIRIPFVDSVDKAHEAVSSINQAFNKYGVQPIVFTTLVNTELNNIVAKANGLILDMFQTFVAPLEAALGLKSTHAMNRLHHNADTDAYKNRIEAINYSLAHDDGQSNQNLADADVILVGISRVGKTPTSLYLAMQYGLKAANYPLIPEDFERGQLPKDLIPFRQKIFGLMIDAERLSEIRNERRPGSNYAKLENCRYEINEATAMMKKQSIPWVLTTSKSIEEIATTVLQAIKSDKTILG
;
A
#
# COMPACT_ATOMS: atom_id res chain seq x y z
N MET A 1 4.63 18.30 28.57
CA MET A 1 4.54 16.94 29.17
C MET A 1 5.29 16.00 28.26
N SER A 2 6.39 15.35 28.72
CA SER A 2 7.07 14.36 27.91
C SER A 2 6.11 13.17 27.72
N THR A 3 5.65 12.96 26.51
CA THR A 3 4.83 11.79 26.17
C THR A 3 5.73 10.56 26.31
N GLU A 4 5.52 9.84 27.39
CA GLU A 4 6.24 8.58 27.66
C GLU A 4 5.94 7.60 26.52
N THR A 5 7.00 7.11 25.87
CA THR A 5 6.87 6.18 24.75
C THR A 5 6.29 4.86 25.21
N ARG A 6 5.12 4.47 24.71
CA ARG A 6 4.44 3.21 25.04
C ARG A 6 4.95 2.08 24.15
N ILE A 7 5.20 0.92 24.74
CA ILE A 7 5.62 -0.27 24.00
C ILE A 7 4.37 -1.02 23.48
N VAL A 8 4.39 -1.37 22.21
CA VAL A 8 3.32 -2.12 21.54
C VAL A 8 3.91 -3.39 20.95
N PHE A 9 3.43 -4.53 21.36
CA PHE A 9 3.77 -5.82 20.78
C PHE A 9 2.71 -6.25 19.79
N ILE A 10 3.19 -6.82 18.67
CA ILE A 10 2.37 -7.43 17.62
C ILE A 10 2.73 -8.91 17.59
N VAL A 11 1.86 -9.76 18.09
CA VAL A 11 2.09 -11.21 18.20
C VAL A 11 1.20 -11.94 17.23
N SER A 12 1.81 -12.74 16.35
CA SER A 12 1.08 -13.44 15.27
C SER A 12 1.68 -14.82 14.97
N ASP A 13 0.85 -15.78 14.60
CA ASP A 13 1.25 -17.08 14.04
C ASP A 13 1.74 -16.98 12.57
N GLY A 14 1.43 -15.88 11.89
CA GLY A 14 1.93 -15.53 10.57
C GLY A 14 2.94 -14.40 10.59
N THR A 15 2.96 -13.57 9.53
CA THR A 15 3.89 -12.43 9.40
C THR A 15 3.64 -11.28 10.35
N GLY A 16 2.43 -11.18 10.91
CA GLY A 16 2.00 -10.09 11.78
C GLY A 16 1.64 -8.78 11.07
N ILE A 17 1.75 -8.71 9.74
CA ILE A 17 1.52 -7.47 8.97
C ILE A 17 0.10 -6.94 9.16
N THR A 18 -0.91 -7.81 9.14
CA THR A 18 -2.32 -7.41 9.35
C THR A 18 -2.54 -6.79 10.72
N ALA A 19 -2.01 -7.43 11.76
CA ALA A 19 -2.11 -6.92 13.13
C ALA A 19 -1.35 -5.60 13.30
N GLU A 20 -0.19 -5.45 12.66
CA GLU A 20 0.60 -4.23 12.68
C GLU A 20 -0.15 -3.07 12.03
N ASN A 21 -0.65 -3.23 10.81
CA ASN A 21 -1.40 -2.20 10.11
C ASN A 21 -2.67 -1.78 10.86
N PHE A 22 -3.40 -2.76 11.41
CA PHE A 22 -4.61 -2.49 12.19
C PHE A 22 -4.28 -1.75 13.48
N SER A 23 -3.26 -2.19 14.22
CA SER A 23 -2.84 -1.52 15.45
C SER A 23 -2.36 -0.09 15.21
N GLN A 24 -1.61 0.16 14.13
CA GLN A 24 -1.18 1.49 13.73
C GLN A 24 -2.37 2.41 13.44
N SER A 25 -3.38 1.90 12.72
CA SER A 25 -4.59 2.67 12.41
C SER A 25 -5.38 3.07 13.67
N ILE A 26 -5.46 2.17 14.65
CA ILE A 26 -6.11 2.46 15.94
C ILE A 26 -5.28 3.44 16.76
N LEU A 27 -3.98 3.18 16.91
CA LEU A 27 -3.08 3.98 17.74
C LEU A 27 -2.85 5.38 17.20
N ALA A 28 -3.00 5.59 15.90
CA ALA A 28 -2.97 6.92 15.27
C ALA A 28 -4.08 7.87 15.75
N GLN A 29 -5.12 7.35 16.43
CA GLN A 29 -6.18 8.16 17.04
C GLN A 29 -5.77 8.78 18.40
N PHE A 30 -4.60 8.44 18.91
CA PHE A 30 -4.11 8.88 20.23
C PHE A 30 -2.87 9.75 20.07
N GLU A 31 -2.85 10.91 20.71
CA GLU A 31 -1.68 11.80 20.76
C GLU A 31 -0.61 11.25 21.71
N ALA A 32 0.00 10.12 21.36
CA ALA A 32 1.03 9.45 22.13
C ALA A 32 2.12 8.88 21.23
N SER A 33 3.30 8.65 21.79
CA SER A 33 4.41 8.00 21.09
C SER A 33 4.37 6.49 21.33
N PHE A 34 4.44 5.70 20.25
CA PHE A 34 4.40 4.25 20.29
C PHE A 34 5.64 3.64 19.65
N LYS A 35 6.24 2.65 20.35
CA LYS A 35 7.32 1.83 19.81
C LYS A 35 6.79 0.43 19.55
N HIS A 36 6.69 0.04 18.29
CA HIS A 36 6.20 -1.25 17.86
C HIS A 36 7.31 -2.31 17.87
N ILE A 37 6.99 -3.49 18.39
CA ILE A 37 7.84 -4.69 18.42
C ILE A 37 7.01 -5.83 17.84
N ARG A 38 7.41 -6.36 16.67
CA ARG A 38 6.72 -7.46 16.02
C ARG A 38 7.36 -8.79 16.41
N ILE A 39 6.53 -9.75 16.84
CA ILE A 39 6.89 -11.15 17.12
C ILE A 39 6.08 -12.03 16.16
N PRO A 40 6.60 -12.28 14.95
CA PRO A 40 5.94 -13.11 13.95
C PRO A 40 6.21 -14.59 14.16
N PHE A 41 5.44 -15.44 13.50
CA PHE A 41 5.61 -16.89 13.43
C PHE A 41 5.60 -17.59 14.79
N VAL A 42 4.72 -17.16 15.69
CA VAL A 42 4.47 -17.81 16.99
C VAL A 42 3.57 -19.03 16.73
N ASP A 43 4.18 -20.12 16.28
CA ASP A 43 3.54 -21.35 15.82
C ASP A 43 3.76 -22.53 16.76
N SER A 44 4.44 -22.33 17.89
CA SER A 44 4.74 -23.34 18.91
C SER A 44 4.60 -22.79 20.34
N VAL A 45 4.45 -23.71 21.29
CA VAL A 45 4.36 -23.39 22.72
C VAL A 45 5.62 -22.66 23.21
N ASP A 46 6.79 -23.09 22.75
CA ASP A 46 8.06 -22.46 23.15
C ASP A 46 8.12 -20.99 22.68
N LYS A 47 7.76 -20.71 21.43
CA LYS A 47 7.70 -19.35 20.91
C LYS A 47 6.63 -18.49 21.62
N ALA A 48 5.51 -19.08 22.02
CA ALA A 48 4.52 -18.37 22.82
C ALA A 48 5.09 -17.98 24.17
N HIS A 49 5.85 -18.83 24.83
CA HIS A 49 6.54 -18.52 26.08
C HIS A 49 7.64 -17.46 25.90
N GLU A 50 8.38 -17.49 24.81
CA GLU A 50 9.36 -16.44 24.46
C GLU A 50 8.68 -15.08 24.28
N ALA A 51 7.52 -15.05 23.61
CA ALA A 51 6.72 -13.84 23.47
C ALA A 51 6.28 -13.29 24.84
N VAL A 52 5.76 -14.15 25.74
CA VAL A 52 5.39 -13.79 27.12
C VAL A 52 6.59 -13.22 27.86
N SER A 53 7.75 -13.87 27.76
CA SER A 53 8.99 -13.41 28.40
C SER A 53 9.37 -12.01 27.93
N SER A 54 9.31 -11.76 26.62
CA SER A 54 9.62 -10.45 26.01
C SER A 54 8.67 -9.34 26.50
N ILE A 55 7.37 -9.63 26.56
CA ILE A 55 6.35 -8.71 27.06
C ILE A 55 6.60 -8.39 28.55
N ASN A 56 6.84 -9.41 29.37
CA ASN A 56 7.09 -9.25 30.79
C ASN A 56 8.40 -8.50 31.07
N GLN A 57 9.44 -8.71 30.27
CA GLN A 57 10.69 -7.94 30.36
C GLN A 57 10.45 -6.45 30.06
N ALA A 58 9.63 -6.14 29.06
CA ALA A 58 9.28 -4.76 28.77
C ALA A 58 8.50 -4.12 29.94
N PHE A 59 7.54 -4.83 30.51
CA PHE A 59 6.82 -4.36 31.69
C PHE A 59 7.80 -4.07 32.87
N ASN A 60 8.69 -5.01 33.17
CA ASN A 60 9.66 -4.85 34.24
C ASN A 60 10.64 -3.69 33.99
N LYS A 61 11.04 -3.48 32.74
CA LYS A 61 12.00 -2.44 32.37
C LYS A 61 11.40 -1.03 32.43
N TYR A 62 10.16 -0.88 31.96
CA TYR A 62 9.56 0.44 31.80
C TYR A 62 8.53 0.79 32.88
N GLY A 63 8.13 -0.17 33.71
CA GLY A 63 7.14 0.02 34.79
C GLY A 63 5.72 0.33 34.28
N VAL A 64 5.50 0.25 32.97
CA VAL A 64 4.23 0.57 32.31
C VAL A 64 3.77 -0.64 31.51
N GLN A 65 2.49 -0.98 31.62
CA GLN A 65 1.89 -2.11 30.97
C GLN A 65 1.99 -1.98 29.43
N PRO A 66 2.70 -2.88 28.71
CA PRO A 66 2.74 -2.89 27.26
C PRO A 66 1.36 -3.17 26.67
N ILE A 67 1.10 -2.65 25.47
CA ILE A 67 -0.08 -2.98 24.67
C ILE A 67 0.30 -4.16 23.77
N VAL A 68 -0.54 -5.18 23.68
CA VAL A 68 -0.27 -6.40 22.89
C VAL A 68 -1.45 -6.65 21.96
N PHE A 69 -1.23 -6.49 20.67
CA PHE A 69 -2.17 -6.94 19.65
C PHE A 69 -1.81 -8.35 19.22
N THR A 70 -2.75 -9.29 19.30
CA THR A 70 -2.54 -10.68 18.92
C THR A 70 -3.50 -11.12 17.81
N THR A 71 -2.96 -11.87 16.84
CA THR A 71 -3.70 -12.56 15.78
C THR A 71 -3.41 -14.06 15.80
N LEU A 72 -3.23 -14.64 16.98
CA LEU A 72 -3.03 -16.07 17.15
C LEU A 72 -4.37 -16.80 16.97
N VAL A 73 -4.43 -17.68 15.98
CA VAL A 73 -5.62 -18.49 15.67
C VAL A 73 -5.70 -19.70 16.60
N ASN A 74 -4.55 -20.26 17.00
CA ASN A 74 -4.48 -21.39 17.89
C ASN A 74 -4.81 -20.96 19.34
N THR A 75 -5.88 -21.53 19.89
CA THR A 75 -6.40 -21.21 21.22
C THR A 75 -5.40 -21.51 22.34
N GLU A 76 -4.60 -22.59 22.23
CA GLU A 76 -3.58 -22.94 23.23
C GLU A 76 -2.49 -21.86 23.30
N LEU A 77 -1.94 -21.46 22.14
CA LEU A 77 -0.90 -20.43 22.05
C LEU A 77 -1.43 -19.08 22.53
N ASN A 78 -2.66 -18.76 22.16
CA ASN A 78 -3.33 -17.52 22.60
C ASN A 78 -3.52 -17.49 24.11
N ASN A 79 -3.92 -18.61 24.72
CA ASN A 79 -4.05 -18.74 26.18
C ASN A 79 -2.72 -18.60 26.92
N ILE A 80 -1.60 -18.97 26.30
CA ILE A 80 -0.26 -18.75 26.85
C ILE A 80 0.05 -17.26 26.83
N VAL A 81 -0.09 -16.60 25.68
CA VAL A 81 0.22 -15.18 25.51
C VAL A 81 -0.70 -14.29 26.37
N ALA A 82 -1.95 -14.69 26.57
CA ALA A 82 -2.91 -13.98 27.42
C ALA A 82 -2.47 -13.87 28.90
N LYS A 83 -1.49 -14.68 29.36
CA LYS A 83 -0.94 -14.62 30.71
C LYS A 83 0.18 -13.58 30.88
N ALA A 84 0.59 -12.90 29.81
CA ALA A 84 1.63 -11.88 29.87
C ALA A 84 1.15 -10.64 30.64
N ASN A 85 2.09 -9.92 31.25
CA ASN A 85 1.84 -8.65 31.94
C ASN A 85 1.67 -7.50 30.95
N GLY A 86 0.63 -7.57 30.11
CA GLY A 86 0.30 -6.61 29.07
C GLY A 86 -1.20 -6.37 28.96
N LEU A 87 -1.60 -5.29 28.28
CA LEU A 87 -2.97 -5.14 27.80
C LEU A 87 -3.13 -5.97 26.52
N ILE A 88 -3.70 -7.17 26.67
CA ILE A 88 -3.85 -8.12 25.58
C ILE A 88 -5.12 -7.82 24.79
N LEU A 89 -4.97 -7.51 23.51
CA LEU A 89 -6.06 -7.22 22.56
C LEU A 89 -6.08 -8.33 21.49
N ASP A 90 -6.91 -9.35 21.72
CA ASP A 90 -7.10 -10.45 20.79
C ASP A 90 -8.02 -10.02 19.65
N MET A 91 -7.42 -9.84 18.48
CA MET A 91 -8.14 -9.36 17.30
C MET A 91 -9.07 -10.43 16.71
N PHE A 92 -8.67 -11.71 16.75
CA PHE A 92 -9.53 -12.76 16.22
C PHE A 92 -10.72 -13.02 17.11
N GLN A 93 -10.52 -13.16 18.41
CA GLN A 93 -11.61 -13.44 19.35
C GLN A 93 -12.66 -12.31 19.32
N THR A 94 -12.21 -11.06 19.18
CA THR A 94 -13.10 -9.90 19.09
C THR A 94 -14.06 -9.98 17.91
N PHE A 95 -13.64 -10.52 16.77
CA PHE A 95 -14.45 -10.56 15.55
C PHE A 95 -15.02 -11.95 15.23
N VAL A 96 -14.33 -13.02 15.61
CA VAL A 96 -14.76 -14.39 15.28
C VAL A 96 -16.05 -14.77 16.02
N ALA A 97 -16.15 -14.47 17.29
CA ALA A 97 -17.34 -14.83 18.09
C ALA A 97 -18.65 -14.19 17.57
N PRO A 98 -18.72 -12.89 17.25
CA PRO A 98 -19.87 -12.29 16.58
C PRO A 98 -20.19 -12.90 15.22
N LEU A 99 -19.14 -13.22 14.43
CA LEU A 99 -19.33 -13.84 13.11
C LEU A 99 -19.87 -15.27 13.22
N GLU A 100 -19.40 -16.07 14.18
CA GLU A 100 -19.94 -17.41 14.47
C GLU A 100 -21.42 -17.34 14.79
N ALA A 101 -21.81 -16.38 15.64
CA ALA A 101 -23.22 -16.18 15.99
C ALA A 101 -24.07 -15.76 14.79
N ALA A 102 -23.58 -14.86 13.97
CA ALA A 102 -24.30 -14.36 12.79
C ALA A 102 -24.41 -15.39 11.65
N LEU A 103 -23.36 -16.20 11.45
CA LEU A 103 -23.31 -17.21 10.39
C LEU A 103 -23.92 -18.55 10.81
N GLY A 104 -24.09 -18.83 12.11
CA GLY A 104 -24.50 -20.13 12.62
C GLY A 104 -23.42 -21.22 12.41
N LEU A 105 -22.15 -20.83 12.21
CA LEU A 105 -21.05 -21.71 11.91
C LEU A 105 -19.95 -21.55 12.98
N LYS A 106 -19.18 -22.63 13.22
CA LYS A 106 -18.00 -22.55 14.09
C LYS A 106 -16.74 -22.29 13.29
N SER A 107 -15.89 -21.41 13.80
CA SER A 107 -14.54 -21.20 13.26
C SER A 107 -13.73 -22.50 13.34
N THR A 108 -12.97 -22.78 12.32
CA THR A 108 -12.09 -23.96 12.29
C THR A 108 -10.77 -23.74 12.99
N HIS A 109 -10.47 -22.52 13.43
CA HIS A 109 -9.19 -22.12 14.05
C HIS A 109 -7.95 -22.64 13.30
N ALA A 110 -8.04 -22.74 11.95
CA ALA A 110 -6.97 -23.26 11.13
C ALA A 110 -5.99 -22.15 10.73
N MET A 111 -4.73 -22.30 11.08
CA MET A 111 -3.63 -21.40 10.69
C MET A 111 -3.41 -21.41 9.18
N ASN A 112 -2.93 -20.30 8.63
CA ASN A 112 -2.50 -20.13 7.24
C ASN A 112 -3.58 -20.38 6.15
N ARG A 113 -4.87 -20.38 6.48
CA ARG A 113 -5.93 -20.61 5.47
C ARG A 113 -5.92 -19.61 4.33
N LEU A 114 -5.56 -18.37 4.59
CA LEU A 114 -5.42 -17.34 3.54
C LEU A 114 -4.30 -17.67 2.53
N HIS A 115 -3.28 -18.42 2.96
CA HIS A 115 -2.14 -18.77 2.11
C HIS A 115 -2.27 -20.13 1.46
N HIS A 116 -3.07 -21.06 2.01
CA HIS A 116 -3.32 -22.39 1.40
C HIS A 116 -4.26 -22.34 0.19
N ASN A 117 -5.11 -21.34 0.11
CA ASN A 117 -5.94 -21.04 -1.05
C ASN A 117 -5.30 -19.99 -1.97
N ALA A 118 -3.98 -19.78 -1.88
CA ALA A 118 -3.25 -19.05 -2.90
C ALA A 118 -3.35 -19.90 -4.17
N ASP A 119 -4.45 -19.69 -4.89
CA ASP A 119 -4.70 -20.17 -6.23
C ASP A 119 -3.39 -20.00 -7.01
N THR A 120 -2.81 -21.09 -7.47
CA THR A 120 -1.54 -21.04 -8.18
C THR A 120 -1.62 -20.09 -9.37
N ASP A 121 -2.82 -19.90 -9.92
CA ASP A 121 -3.08 -18.96 -11.01
C ASP A 121 -3.12 -17.50 -10.53
N ALA A 122 -3.70 -17.21 -9.36
CA ALA A 122 -3.65 -15.86 -8.78
C ALA A 122 -2.21 -15.44 -8.44
N TYR A 123 -1.40 -16.35 -7.94
CA TYR A 123 0.03 -16.10 -7.69
C TYR A 123 0.79 -15.85 -9.00
N LYS A 124 0.60 -16.70 -10.01
CA LYS A 124 1.22 -16.55 -11.34
C LYS A 124 0.83 -15.22 -11.99
N ASN A 125 -0.47 -14.90 -11.99
CA ASN A 125 -0.99 -13.63 -12.53
C ASN A 125 -0.36 -12.43 -11.84
N ARG A 126 -0.14 -12.50 -10.51
CA ARG A 126 0.53 -11.44 -9.76
C ARG A 126 1.99 -11.28 -10.17
N ILE A 127 2.73 -12.38 -10.29
CA ILE A 127 4.14 -12.35 -10.77
C ILE A 127 4.20 -11.81 -12.19
N GLU A 128 3.29 -12.22 -13.06
CA GLU A 128 3.21 -11.72 -14.44
C GLU A 128 2.92 -10.21 -14.47
N ALA A 129 1.99 -9.71 -13.63
CA ALA A 129 1.69 -8.30 -13.51
C ALA A 129 2.90 -7.48 -13.00
N ILE A 130 3.66 -8.01 -12.04
CA ILE A 130 4.89 -7.37 -11.53
C ILE A 130 5.93 -7.30 -12.65
N ASN A 131 6.18 -8.41 -13.35
CA ASN A 131 7.15 -8.45 -14.46
C ASN A 131 6.74 -7.49 -15.59
N TYR A 132 5.44 -7.44 -15.91
CA TYR A 132 4.88 -6.49 -16.88
C TYR A 132 5.15 -5.05 -16.46
N SER A 133 4.83 -4.68 -15.22
CA SER A 133 5.01 -3.31 -14.72
C SER A 133 6.48 -2.90 -14.67
N LEU A 134 7.40 -3.81 -14.32
CA LEU A 134 8.84 -3.56 -14.36
C LEU A 134 9.34 -3.35 -15.81
N ALA A 135 8.87 -4.15 -16.75
CA ALA A 135 9.26 -4.03 -18.16
C ALA A 135 8.71 -2.75 -18.83
N HIS A 136 7.64 -2.16 -18.29
CA HIS A 136 6.97 -0.97 -18.80
C HIS A 136 7.15 0.24 -17.87
N ASP A 137 8.21 0.27 -17.09
CA ASP A 137 8.53 1.41 -16.22
C ASP A 137 9.28 2.50 -17.02
N ASP A 138 8.92 3.76 -16.75
CA ASP A 138 9.50 4.97 -17.36
C ASP A 138 9.58 4.92 -18.91
N GLY A 139 8.60 4.28 -19.56
CA GLY A 139 8.52 4.23 -21.03
C GLY A 139 9.63 3.38 -21.68
N GLN A 140 10.27 2.48 -20.93
CA GLN A 140 11.33 1.60 -21.46
C GLN A 140 10.81 0.68 -22.57
N SER A 141 9.54 0.33 -22.55
CA SER A 141 8.90 -0.46 -23.59
C SER A 141 7.48 0.04 -23.87
N ASN A 142 7.20 0.32 -25.16
CA ASN A 142 5.85 0.57 -25.65
C ASN A 142 5.24 -0.69 -26.31
N GLN A 143 5.93 -1.85 -26.21
CA GLN A 143 5.42 -3.10 -26.74
C GLN A 143 4.31 -3.64 -25.83
N ASN A 144 3.30 -4.29 -26.43
CA ASN A 144 2.23 -4.95 -25.68
C ASN A 144 1.43 -4.06 -24.70
N LEU A 145 1.30 -2.76 -24.98
CA LEU A 145 0.44 -1.88 -24.18
C LEU A 145 -1.04 -2.30 -24.23
N ALA A 146 -1.41 -3.13 -25.21
CA ALA A 146 -2.73 -3.77 -25.28
C ALA A 146 -3.03 -4.64 -24.06
N ASP A 147 -2.01 -5.26 -23.45
CA ASP A 147 -2.13 -6.14 -22.30
C ASP A 147 -2.22 -5.36 -20.97
N ALA A 148 -1.96 -4.06 -20.99
CA ALA A 148 -2.09 -3.23 -19.78
C ALA A 148 -3.55 -3.19 -19.30
N ASP A 149 -3.75 -3.31 -18.00
CA ASP A 149 -5.01 -2.97 -17.34
C ASP A 149 -5.14 -1.46 -17.15
N VAL A 150 -4.02 -0.78 -16.91
CA VAL A 150 -3.92 0.68 -16.78
C VAL A 150 -2.57 1.19 -17.27
N ILE A 151 -2.56 2.39 -17.85
CA ILE A 151 -1.36 3.11 -18.25
C ILE A 151 -1.30 4.41 -17.42
N LEU A 152 -0.37 4.47 -16.47
CA LEU A 152 -0.16 5.66 -15.66
C LEU A 152 0.67 6.68 -16.44
N VAL A 153 0.14 7.88 -16.62
CA VAL A 153 0.85 8.98 -17.28
C VAL A 153 1.07 10.15 -16.32
N GLY A 154 2.11 10.91 -16.56
CA GLY A 154 2.43 12.10 -15.77
C GLY A 154 3.88 12.48 -15.89
N ILE A 155 4.22 13.68 -15.44
CA ILE A 155 5.60 14.17 -15.44
C ILE A 155 6.50 13.34 -14.51
N SER A 156 7.80 13.52 -14.64
CA SER A 156 8.77 12.80 -13.78
C SER A 156 8.58 13.18 -12.29
N ARG A 157 8.60 12.19 -11.40
CA ARG A 157 8.50 12.31 -9.92
C ARG A 157 7.10 12.53 -9.34
N VAL A 158 6.06 12.20 -10.05
CA VAL A 158 4.67 12.24 -9.54
C VAL A 158 4.22 10.93 -8.88
N GLY A 159 5.09 9.93 -8.75
CA GLY A 159 4.77 8.67 -8.07
C GLY A 159 4.28 7.54 -8.99
N LYS A 160 4.51 7.61 -10.32
CA LYS A 160 4.06 6.57 -11.27
C LYS A 160 4.63 5.19 -10.95
N THR A 161 5.97 5.07 -10.90
CA THR A 161 6.65 3.79 -10.61
C THR A 161 6.17 3.12 -9.32
N PRO A 162 6.15 3.77 -8.15
CA PRO A 162 5.66 3.11 -6.94
C PRO A 162 4.18 2.73 -7.03
N THR A 163 3.35 3.54 -7.71
CA THR A 163 1.92 3.23 -7.89
C THR A 163 1.72 2.03 -8.83
N SER A 164 2.45 1.95 -9.96
CA SER A 164 2.35 0.81 -10.88
C SER A 164 2.76 -0.50 -10.21
N LEU A 165 3.85 -0.48 -9.45
CA LEU A 165 4.29 -1.64 -8.69
C LEU A 165 3.30 -2.04 -7.58
N TYR A 166 2.73 -1.07 -6.88
CA TYR A 166 1.72 -1.35 -5.86
C TYR A 166 0.46 -2.00 -6.46
N LEU A 167 -0.03 -1.47 -7.60
CA LEU A 167 -1.16 -2.06 -8.32
C LEU A 167 -0.87 -3.50 -8.76
N ALA A 168 0.34 -3.77 -9.24
CA ALA A 168 0.74 -5.12 -9.65
C ALA A 168 0.86 -6.07 -8.46
N MET A 169 1.54 -5.66 -7.39
CA MET A 169 1.79 -6.49 -6.21
C MET A 169 0.52 -6.79 -5.42
N GLN A 170 -0.35 -5.79 -5.26
CA GLN A 170 -1.51 -5.89 -4.38
C GLN A 170 -2.75 -6.41 -5.10
N TYR A 171 -2.91 -6.03 -6.36
CA TYR A 171 -4.14 -6.30 -7.12
C TYR A 171 -3.91 -7.18 -8.36
N GLY A 172 -2.65 -7.51 -8.69
CA GLY A 172 -2.33 -8.32 -9.87
C GLY A 172 -2.62 -7.61 -11.20
N LEU A 173 -2.64 -6.26 -11.21
CA LEU A 173 -2.91 -5.48 -12.40
C LEU A 173 -1.64 -5.18 -13.18
N LYS A 174 -1.69 -5.38 -14.49
CA LYS A 174 -0.64 -5.00 -15.43
C LYS A 174 -0.66 -3.48 -15.62
N ALA A 175 0.16 -2.75 -14.87
CA ALA A 175 0.23 -1.30 -14.90
C ALA A 175 1.48 -0.84 -15.66
N ALA A 176 1.29 -0.20 -16.81
CA ALA A 176 2.36 0.49 -17.53
C ALA A 176 2.55 1.91 -16.98
N ASN A 177 3.76 2.43 -17.10
CA ASN A 177 4.14 3.77 -16.65
C ASN A 177 4.79 4.54 -17.80
N TYR A 178 4.18 5.65 -18.21
CA TYR A 178 4.71 6.50 -19.27
C TYR A 178 5.00 7.91 -18.74
N PRO A 179 6.27 8.38 -18.75
CA PRO A 179 6.62 9.74 -18.38
C PRO A 179 6.29 10.71 -19.54
N LEU A 180 5.49 11.73 -19.25
CA LEU A 180 5.32 12.83 -20.17
C LEU A 180 6.59 13.67 -20.21
N ILE A 181 7.08 13.94 -21.42
CA ILE A 181 8.33 14.66 -21.69
C ILE A 181 8.04 15.99 -22.42
N PRO A 182 8.99 16.95 -22.46
CA PRO A 182 8.79 18.23 -23.12
C PRO A 182 8.31 18.14 -24.57
N GLU A 183 8.79 17.15 -25.31
CA GLU A 183 8.41 16.91 -26.71
C GLU A 183 6.92 16.51 -26.85
N ASP A 184 6.33 15.92 -25.82
CA ASP A 184 4.89 15.60 -25.78
C ASP A 184 4.07 16.90 -25.60
N PHE A 185 4.57 17.81 -24.78
CA PHE A 185 3.95 19.12 -24.54
C PHE A 185 4.00 19.99 -25.79
N GLU A 186 5.15 20.04 -26.48
CA GLU A 186 5.30 20.79 -27.73
C GLU A 186 4.33 20.30 -28.84
N ARG A 187 4.08 18.99 -28.88
CA ARG A 187 3.08 18.41 -29.81
C ARG A 187 1.65 18.67 -29.37
N GLY A 188 1.40 18.97 -28.10
CA GLY A 188 0.07 19.19 -27.52
C GLY A 188 -0.89 18.02 -27.68
N GLN A 189 -0.35 16.80 -27.84
CA GLN A 189 -1.08 15.55 -28.06
C GLN A 189 -0.39 14.41 -27.31
N LEU A 190 -1.20 13.39 -26.97
CA LEU A 190 -0.65 12.15 -26.45
C LEU A 190 0.38 11.54 -27.42
N PRO A 191 1.39 10.86 -26.89
CA PRO A 191 2.27 10.00 -27.69
C PRO A 191 1.45 9.07 -28.59
N LYS A 192 1.88 8.91 -29.84
CA LYS A 192 1.13 8.12 -30.84
C LYS A 192 0.83 6.70 -30.38
N ASP A 193 1.76 6.09 -29.64
CA ASP A 193 1.64 4.73 -29.11
C ASP A 193 0.56 4.60 -28.02
N LEU A 194 0.21 5.70 -27.36
CA LEU A 194 -0.80 5.73 -26.29
C LEU A 194 -2.22 6.00 -26.83
N ILE A 195 -2.35 6.61 -28.01
CA ILE A 195 -3.65 7.01 -28.58
C ILE A 195 -4.63 5.83 -28.66
N PRO A 196 -4.24 4.62 -29.13
CA PRO A 196 -5.15 3.47 -29.19
C PRO A 196 -5.67 3.00 -27.82
N PHE A 197 -4.95 3.33 -26.76
CA PHE A 197 -5.22 2.85 -25.40
C PHE A 197 -5.75 3.95 -24.46
N ARG A 198 -6.27 5.04 -25.02
CA ARG A 198 -6.74 6.21 -24.26
C ARG A 198 -7.66 5.87 -23.09
N GLN A 199 -8.54 4.89 -23.24
CA GLN A 199 -9.47 4.45 -22.21
C GLN A 199 -8.78 3.76 -21.00
N LYS A 200 -7.53 3.32 -21.17
CA LYS A 200 -6.71 2.71 -20.12
C LYS A 200 -5.80 3.72 -19.43
N ILE A 201 -5.78 4.97 -19.88
CA ILE A 201 -4.85 5.98 -19.39
C ILE A 201 -5.42 6.65 -18.14
N PHE A 202 -4.58 6.76 -17.12
CA PHE A 202 -4.87 7.50 -15.90
C PHE A 202 -3.69 8.41 -15.54
N GLY A 203 -3.98 9.68 -15.24
CA GLY A 203 -2.98 10.70 -14.95
C GLY A 203 -2.61 10.78 -13.47
N LEU A 204 -1.33 10.97 -13.19
CA LEU A 204 -0.84 11.34 -11.87
C LEU A 204 -0.23 12.73 -11.92
N MET A 205 -0.65 13.60 -11.02
CA MET A 205 -0.22 14.99 -10.92
C MET A 205 0.25 15.30 -9.50
N ILE A 206 1.06 16.36 -9.36
CA ILE A 206 1.59 16.82 -8.07
C ILE A 206 1.62 18.35 -8.08
N ASP A 207 1.64 19.00 -6.91
CA ASP A 207 1.84 20.44 -6.81
C ASP A 207 3.27 20.85 -7.18
N ALA A 208 3.43 22.02 -7.80
CA ALA A 208 4.72 22.46 -8.34
C ALA A 208 5.78 22.66 -7.27
N GLU A 209 5.38 23.20 -6.13
CA GLU A 209 6.24 23.41 -4.97
C GLU A 209 6.77 22.08 -4.46
N ARG A 210 5.89 21.10 -4.25
CA ARG A 210 6.27 19.76 -3.80
C ARG A 210 7.14 19.03 -4.82
N LEU A 211 6.84 19.19 -6.11
CA LEU A 211 7.66 18.63 -7.18
C LEU A 211 9.09 19.20 -7.18
N SER A 212 9.19 20.51 -7.03
CA SER A 212 10.48 21.21 -6.94
C SER A 212 11.33 20.72 -5.77
N GLU A 213 10.73 20.52 -4.59
CA GLU A 213 11.39 19.94 -3.42
C GLU A 213 11.94 18.54 -3.72
N ILE A 214 11.10 17.62 -4.20
CA ILE A 214 11.48 16.22 -4.51
C ILE A 214 12.58 16.16 -5.57
N ARG A 215 12.51 17.03 -6.59
CA ARG A 215 13.53 17.09 -7.63
C ARG A 215 14.84 17.66 -7.12
N ASN A 216 14.78 18.64 -6.21
CA ASN A 216 15.95 19.23 -5.58
C ASN A 216 16.69 18.25 -4.66
N GLU A 217 15.96 17.42 -3.91
CA GLU A 217 16.58 16.34 -3.10
C GLU A 217 17.44 15.41 -3.96
N ARG A 218 17.02 15.15 -5.21
CA ARG A 218 17.74 14.24 -6.11
C ARG A 218 18.82 14.91 -6.96
N ARG A 219 18.57 16.14 -7.43
CA ARG A 219 19.49 16.94 -8.27
C ARG A 219 19.47 18.40 -7.83
N PRO A 220 20.18 18.73 -6.74
CA PRO A 220 20.19 20.07 -6.19
C PRO A 220 20.60 21.13 -7.21
N GLY A 221 19.86 22.25 -7.26
CA GLY A 221 20.18 23.41 -8.08
C GLY A 221 20.05 23.21 -9.60
N SER A 222 19.51 22.10 -10.07
CA SER A 222 19.33 21.83 -11.51
C SER A 222 18.15 22.62 -12.11
N ASN A 223 18.22 22.91 -13.41
CA ASN A 223 17.07 23.48 -14.12
C ASN A 223 15.82 22.60 -14.03
N TYR A 224 16.00 21.29 -13.99
CA TYR A 224 14.95 20.29 -13.79
C TYR A 224 14.17 20.50 -12.47
N ALA A 225 14.83 20.96 -11.42
CA ALA A 225 14.24 21.17 -10.11
C ALA A 225 13.71 22.59 -9.88
N LYS A 226 13.98 23.54 -10.80
CA LYS A 226 13.48 24.92 -10.65
C LYS A 226 11.96 24.96 -10.63
N LEU A 227 11.41 25.74 -9.70
CA LEU A 227 9.97 25.89 -9.52
C LEU A 227 9.25 26.33 -10.81
N GLU A 228 9.84 27.25 -11.56
CA GLU A 228 9.29 27.73 -12.83
C GLU A 228 9.13 26.58 -13.84
N ASN A 229 10.15 25.72 -13.98
CA ASN A 229 10.09 24.57 -14.86
C ASN A 229 9.05 23.55 -14.37
N CYS A 230 8.97 23.31 -13.05
CA CYS A 230 7.95 22.44 -12.49
C CYS A 230 6.53 22.96 -12.77
N ARG A 231 6.30 24.27 -12.62
CA ARG A 231 5.01 24.90 -12.95
C ARG A 231 4.66 24.79 -14.43
N TYR A 232 5.63 25.01 -15.30
CA TYR A 232 5.45 24.84 -16.74
C TYR A 232 5.00 23.42 -17.08
N GLU A 233 5.77 22.40 -16.69
CA GLU A 233 5.47 21.02 -16.98
C GLU A 233 4.10 20.57 -16.41
N ILE A 234 3.73 21.02 -15.22
CA ILE A 234 2.43 20.71 -14.61
C ILE A 234 1.29 21.35 -15.39
N ASN A 235 1.44 22.61 -15.81
CA ASN A 235 0.42 23.30 -16.57
C ASN A 235 0.18 22.62 -17.93
N GLU A 236 1.25 22.25 -18.63
CA GLU A 236 1.17 21.57 -19.92
C GLU A 236 0.54 20.17 -19.76
N ALA A 237 0.99 19.39 -18.77
CA ALA A 237 0.41 18.08 -18.49
C ALA A 237 -1.09 18.19 -18.14
N THR A 238 -1.47 19.18 -17.33
CA THR A 238 -2.87 19.42 -16.96
C THR A 238 -3.71 19.81 -18.18
N ALA A 239 -3.20 20.70 -19.02
CA ALA A 239 -3.87 21.11 -20.27
C ALA A 239 -4.08 19.92 -21.21
N MET A 240 -3.05 19.08 -21.35
CA MET A 240 -3.11 17.87 -22.18
C MET A 240 -4.16 16.88 -21.63
N MET A 241 -4.14 16.58 -20.32
CA MET A 241 -5.11 15.66 -19.70
C MET A 241 -6.55 16.17 -19.85
N LYS A 242 -6.79 17.47 -19.65
CA LYS A 242 -8.11 18.10 -19.87
C LYS A 242 -8.54 17.96 -21.31
N LYS A 243 -7.68 18.34 -22.28
CA LYS A 243 -7.97 18.25 -23.72
C LYS A 243 -8.30 16.83 -24.17
N GLN A 244 -7.62 15.85 -23.58
CA GLN A 244 -7.79 14.44 -23.91
C GLN A 244 -8.85 13.73 -23.03
N SER A 245 -9.50 14.45 -22.11
CA SER A 245 -10.47 13.89 -21.15
C SER A 245 -9.89 12.68 -20.37
N ILE A 246 -8.62 12.76 -19.99
CA ILE A 246 -7.95 11.74 -19.18
C ILE A 246 -8.24 12.05 -17.71
N PRO A 247 -8.77 11.08 -16.92
CA PRO A 247 -8.92 11.25 -15.49
C PRO A 247 -7.54 11.30 -14.83
N TRP A 248 -7.41 12.09 -13.76
CA TRP A 248 -6.16 12.16 -12.98
C TRP A 248 -6.41 12.35 -11.49
N VAL A 249 -5.39 12.09 -10.69
CA VAL A 249 -5.37 12.37 -9.25
C VAL A 249 -4.17 13.22 -8.89
N LEU A 250 -4.37 14.12 -7.90
CA LEU A 250 -3.28 14.87 -7.27
C LEU A 250 -2.63 14.00 -6.19
N THR A 251 -1.32 13.81 -6.26
CA THR A 251 -0.57 12.90 -5.40
C THR A 251 0.13 13.58 -4.22
N THR A 252 0.11 14.92 -4.15
CA THR A 252 0.90 15.74 -3.22
C THR A 252 0.82 15.29 -1.76
N SER A 253 -0.37 14.97 -1.29
CA SER A 253 -0.64 14.60 0.11
C SER A 253 -1.25 13.20 0.26
N LYS A 254 -1.21 12.40 -0.80
CA LYS A 254 -1.81 11.06 -0.81
C LYS A 254 -0.78 9.97 -0.66
N SER A 255 -1.12 8.95 0.10
CA SER A 255 -0.36 7.70 0.15
C SER A 255 -0.49 6.91 -1.16
N ILE A 256 0.41 5.96 -1.38
CA ILE A 256 0.38 5.09 -2.57
C ILE A 256 -0.93 4.29 -2.62
N GLU A 257 -1.43 3.87 -1.47
CA GLU A 257 -2.68 3.13 -1.29
C GLU A 257 -3.90 3.96 -1.72
N GLU A 258 -3.94 5.23 -1.33
CA GLU A 258 -5.03 6.16 -1.71
C GLU A 258 -5.01 6.46 -3.21
N ILE A 259 -3.81 6.65 -3.79
CA ILE A 259 -3.63 6.84 -5.23
C ILE A 259 -4.10 5.60 -5.97
N ALA A 260 -3.64 4.41 -5.59
CA ALA A 260 -4.01 3.15 -6.21
C ALA A 260 -5.52 2.89 -6.10
N THR A 261 -6.13 3.19 -4.95
CA THR A 261 -7.58 3.07 -4.77
C THR A 261 -8.34 3.98 -5.72
N THR A 262 -7.88 5.21 -5.91
CA THR A 262 -8.50 6.16 -6.86
C THR A 262 -8.38 5.65 -8.30
N VAL A 263 -7.24 5.11 -8.69
CA VAL A 263 -7.02 4.47 -10.00
C VAL A 263 -7.98 3.29 -10.20
N LEU A 264 -8.11 2.42 -9.20
CA LEU A 264 -9.01 1.25 -9.25
C LEU A 264 -10.48 1.65 -9.43
N GLN A 265 -10.91 2.71 -8.77
CA GLN A 265 -12.29 3.22 -8.91
C GLN A 265 -12.55 3.71 -10.33
N ALA A 266 -11.60 4.42 -10.93
CA ALA A 266 -11.71 4.89 -12.31
C ALA A 266 -11.81 3.72 -13.31
N ILE A 267 -10.94 2.71 -13.20
CA ILE A 267 -10.95 1.52 -14.08
C ILE A 267 -12.27 0.74 -13.96
N LYS A 268 -12.82 0.59 -12.74
CA LYS A 268 -14.07 -0.14 -12.50
C LYS A 268 -15.29 0.62 -13.03
N SER A 269 -15.29 1.95 -12.92
CA SER A 269 -16.38 2.78 -13.43
C SER A 269 -16.54 2.65 -14.94
N ASP A 270 -15.43 2.57 -15.68
CA ASP A 270 -15.46 2.36 -17.13
C ASP A 270 -15.98 0.97 -17.52
N LYS A 271 -15.66 -0.07 -16.72
CA LYS A 271 -16.17 -1.43 -16.98
C LYS A 271 -17.68 -1.58 -16.67
N THR A 272 -18.24 -0.75 -15.81
CA THR A 272 -19.68 -0.78 -15.45
C THR A 272 -20.55 -0.05 -16.48
N ILE A 273 -19.97 0.85 -17.28
CA ILE A 273 -20.68 1.58 -18.36
C ILE A 273 -20.76 0.75 -19.66
N LEU A 274 -19.95 -0.30 -19.78
CA LEU A 274 -19.87 -1.17 -20.97
C LEU A 274 -20.53 -2.56 -20.76
N GLY A 275 -21.20 -2.80 -19.62
CA GLY A 275 -21.89 -4.05 -19.29
C GLY A 275 -23.41 -3.94 -19.35
#